data_9b062832b00331fc342e93eb192485c0
#
_entry.id   9b062832b00331fc342e93eb192485c0
#
_cell.length_a   1.000
_cell.length_b   1.000
_cell.length_c   1.000
_cell.angle_alpha   90.00
_cell.angle_beta   90.00
_cell.angle_gamma   90.00
#
_symmetry.space_group_name_H-M   'P 1'
#
loop_
_entity.id
_entity.type
_entity.pdbx_description
1 polymer ?
#
loop_
_entity_poly.entity_id
_entity_poly.type
_entity_poly.pdbx_seq_one_letter_code
_entity_poly.pdbx_strand_id
1 'polypeptide(L)'
;MRRVRITPSAQQDLLDGFQFYESQEAGIGDYFLQCLMADIDALALYGGIHPKSYSDFHRTASKRFPFSIYYQFDGDTATVAAVLDARRNPKSIKRVVGSRPKN
;
A
#
# COMPACT_ATOMS: atom_id res chain seq x y z
N MET A 1 -5.65 20.42 -5.11
CA MET A 1 -5.92 19.00 -5.28
C MET A 1 -4.73 18.19 -4.75
N ARG A 2 -5.00 17.19 -3.93
CA ARG A 2 -3.94 16.36 -3.37
C ARG A 2 -3.43 15.37 -4.41
N ARG A 3 -2.16 15.02 -4.27
CA ARG A 3 -1.50 14.08 -5.18
C ARG A 3 -1.26 12.76 -4.49
N VAL A 4 -1.19 11.70 -5.29
CA VAL A 4 -0.81 10.36 -4.82
C VAL A 4 0.39 9.91 -5.64
N ARG A 5 1.43 9.47 -4.94
CA ARG A 5 2.63 8.90 -5.57
C ARG A 5 2.84 7.49 -5.05
N ILE A 6 3.40 6.66 -5.89
CA ILE A 6 3.72 5.27 -5.53
C ILE A 6 5.21 5.08 -5.76
N THR A 7 5.95 4.73 -4.70
CA THR A 7 7.39 4.51 -4.83
C THR A 7 7.68 3.27 -5.68
N PRO A 8 8.89 3.16 -6.25
CA PRO A 8 9.27 1.93 -6.97
C PRO A 8 9.13 0.67 -6.13
N SER A 9 9.47 0.74 -4.84
CA SER A 9 9.31 -0.42 -3.95
C SER A 9 7.85 -0.82 -3.78
N ALA A 10 6.96 0.16 -3.64
CA ALA A 10 5.53 -0.11 -3.53
C ALA A 10 4.96 -0.64 -4.85
N GLN A 11 5.47 -0.15 -5.99
CA GLN A 11 5.08 -0.70 -7.29
C GLN A 11 5.47 -2.17 -7.39
N GLN A 12 6.65 -2.53 -6.90
CA GLN A 12 7.09 -3.92 -6.88
C GLN A 12 6.20 -4.76 -5.96
N ASP A 13 5.79 -4.21 -4.82
CA ASP A 13 4.86 -4.91 -3.92
C ASP A 13 3.54 -5.23 -4.63
N LEU A 14 3.03 -4.27 -5.41
CA LEU A 14 1.80 -4.48 -6.17
C LEU A 14 1.99 -5.56 -7.24
N LEU A 15 3.13 -5.56 -7.91
CA LEU A 15 3.44 -6.58 -8.91
C LEU A 15 3.56 -7.96 -8.28
N ASP A 16 4.21 -8.05 -7.12
CA ASP A 16 4.33 -9.32 -6.38
C ASP A 16 2.94 -9.86 -5.99
N GLY A 17 2.06 -8.98 -5.52
CA GLY A 17 0.69 -9.37 -5.19
C GLY A 17 -0.08 -9.82 -6.43
N PHE A 18 0.07 -9.10 -7.53
CA PHE A 18 -0.53 -9.49 -8.81
C PHE A 18 -0.11 -10.91 -9.21
N GLN A 19 1.19 -11.16 -9.20
CA GLN A 19 1.73 -12.47 -9.62
C GLN A 19 1.23 -13.59 -8.72
N PHE A 20 1.16 -13.32 -7.43
CA PHE A 20 0.66 -14.32 -6.47
C PHE A 20 -0.79 -14.70 -6.79
N TYR A 21 -1.67 -13.71 -6.94
CA TYR A 21 -3.08 -13.98 -7.18
C TYR A 21 -3.33 -14.52 -8.59
N GLU A 22 -2.60 -14.03 -9.58
CA GLU A 22 -2.74 -14.54 -10.95
C GLU A 22 -2.33 -16.01 -11.05
N SER A 23 -1.35 -16.44 -10.24
CA SER A 23 -0.94 -17.84 -10.19
C SER A 23 -2.00 -18.74 -9.54
N GLN A 24 -2.89 -18.17 -8.73
CA GLN A 24 -3.98 -18.93 -8.12
C GLN A 24 -5.11 -19.16 -9.11
N GLU A 25 -5.45 -18.12 -9.88
CA GLU A 25 -6.54 -18.20 -10.85
C GLU A 25 -6.39 -17.05 -11.84
N ALA A 26 -6.49 -17.35 -13.13
CA ALA A 26 -6.38 -16.34 -14.19
C ALA A 26 -7.45 -15.26 -14.00
N GLY A 27 -7.03 -14.00 -14.07
CA GLY A 27 -7.89 -12.83 -13.91
C GLY A 27 -7.93 -12.26 -12.48
N ILE A 28 -7.56 -13.06 -11.47
CA ILE A 28 -7.59 -12.57 -10.09
C ILE A 28 -6.49 -11.54 -9.85
N GLY A 29 -5.34 -11.66 -10.53
CA GLY A 29 -4.29 -10.66 -10.44
C GLY A 29 -4.75 -9.28 -10.91
N ASP A 30 -5.46 -9.22 -12.04
CA ASP A 30 -6.03 -7.96 -12.53
C ASP A 30 -7.04 -7.39 -11.55
N TYR A 31 -7.90 -8.23 -10.98
CA TYR A 31 -8.86 -7.79 -9.99
C TYR A 31 -8.16 -7.22 -8.75
N PHE A 32 -7.11 -7.89 -8.28
CA PHE A 32 -6.30 -7.41 -7.18
C PHE A 32 -5.76 -6.00 -7.46
N LEU A 33 -5.13 -5.81 -8.63
CA LEU A 33 -4.59 -4.49 -8.98
C LEU A 33 -5.67 -3.41 -9.03
N GLN A 34 -6.81 -3.72 -9.64
CA GLN A 34 -7.92 -2.76 -9.71
C GLN A 34 -8.37 -2.34 -8.31
N CYS A 35 -8.52 -3.30 -7.40
CA CYS A 35 -8.95 -3.02 -6.04
C CYS A 35 -7.92 -2.21 -5.27
N LEU A 36 -6.65 -2.60 -5.35
CA LEU A 36 -5.59 -1.89 -4.64
C LEU A 36 -5.40 -0.48 -5.20
N MET A 37 -5.46 -0.31 -6.51
CA MET A 37 -5.33 1.02 -7.10
C MET A 37 -6.49 1.92 -6.73
N ALA A 38 -7.71 1.39 -6.63
CA ALA A 38 -8.84 2.18 -6.16
C ALA A 38 -8.65 2.64 -4.71
N ASP A 39 -8.13 1.75 -3.86
CA ASP A 39 -7.84 2.08 -2.46
C ASP A 39 -6.73 3.14 -2.37
N ILE A 40 -5.71 3.03 -3.21
CA ILE A 40 -4.61 4.01 -3.25
C ILE A 40 -5.11 5.35 -3.77
N ASP A 41 -5.90 5.36 -4.83
CA ASP A 41 -6.43 6.59 -5.41
C ASP A 41 -7.30 7.36 -4.41
N ALA A 42 -7.97 6.65 -3.51
CA ALA A 42 -8.78 7.29 -2.46
C ALA A 42 -7.95 8.16 -1.52
N LEU A 43 -6.63 7.96 -1.47
CA LEU A 43 -5.74 8.80 -0.66
C LEU A 43 -5.69 10.25 -1.14
N ALA A 44 -6.09 10.52 -2.39
CA ALA A 44 -6.22 11.89 -2.87
C ALA A 44 -7.27 12.67 -2.05
N LEU A 45 -8.28 11.96 -1.52
CA LEU A 45 -9.33 12.56 -0.69
C LEU A 45 -9.05 12.38 0.80
N TYR A 46 -8.56 11.21 1.19
CA TYR A 46 -8.48 10.82 2.60
C TYR A 46 -7.06 10.74 3.16
N GLY A 47 -6.06 11.16 2.38
CA GLY A 47 -4.67 11.12 2.84
C GLY A 47 -4.50 11.86 4.16
N GLY A 48 -3.78 11.23 5.09
CA GLY A 48 -3.45 11.81 6.38
C GLY A 48 -4.45 11.53 7.50
N ILE A 49 -5.66 11.03 7.18
CA ILE A 49 -6.67 10.76 8.24
C ILE A 49 -6.42 9.45 8.96
N HIS A 50 -5.62 8.55 8.38
CA HIS A 50 -5.38 7.24 8.96
C HIS A 50 -4.32 7.30 10.06
N PRO A 51 -4.43 6.46 11.10
CA PRO A 51 -3.42 6.45 12.17
C PRO A 51 -2.04 6.07 11.61
N LYS A 52 -0.99 6.62 12.23
CA LYS A 52 0.37 6.20 11.95
C LYS A 52 0.63 4.88 12.66
N SER A 53 1.23 3.94 11.94
CA SER A 53 1.47 2.59 12.43
C SER A 53 2.93 2.36 12.83
N TYR A 54 3.86 2.78 11.97
CA TYR A 54 5.29 2.64 12.21
C TYR A 54 5.97 3.94 11.84
N SER A 55 6.68 4.55 12.81
CA SER A 55 7.38 5.81 12.58
C SER A 55 6.39 6.85 11.99
N ASP A 56 6.70 7.42 10.83
CA ASP A 56 5.87 8.44 10.17
C ASP A 56 4.90 7.86 9.15
N PHE A 57 4.75 6.54 9.09
CA PHE A 57 3.90 5.92 8.08
C PHE A 57 2.48 5.74 8.58
N HIS A 58 1.54 6.32 7.82
CA HIS A 58 0.11 6.05 8.00
C HIS A 58 -0.20 4.68 7.41
N ARG A 59 -1.21 4.03 7.96
CA ARG A 59 -1.64 2.73 7.46
C ARG A 59 -3.14 2.75 7.18
N THR A 60 -3.52 2.26 6.00
CA THR A 60 -4.91 1.99 5.69
C THR A 60 -5.03 0.56 5.14
N ALA A 61 -6.15 -0.09 5.39
CA ALA A 61 -6.40 -1.44 4.92
C ALA A 61 -7.08 -1.40 3.55
N SER A 62 -6.71 -2.34 2.67
CA SER A 62 -7.47 -2.56 1.45
C SER A 62 -8.86 -3.05 1.81
N LYS A 63 -9.86 -2.68 1.00
CA LYS A 63 -11.26 -3.05 1.27
C LYS A 63 -11.57 -4.49 0.92
N ARG A 64 -10.89 -5.05 -0.08
CA ARG A 64 -11.25 -6.38 -0.61
C ARG A 64 -10.17 -7.44 -0.47
N PHE A 65 -8.94 -7.03 -0.24
CA PHE A 65 -7.82 -7.96 -0.08
C PHE A 65 -7.17 -7.75 1.27
N PRO A 66 -6.56 -8.80 1.86
CA PRO A 66 -5.93 -8.68 3.18
C PRO A 66 -4.58 -8.00 3.07
N PHE A 67 -4.55 -6.79 2.53
CA PHE A 67 -3.35 -6.00 2.33
C PHE A 67 -3.48 -4.67 3.07
N SER A 68 -2.35 -4.17 3.55
CA SER A 68 -2.24 -2.85 4.15
C SER A 68 -1.39 -1.96 3.26
N ILE A 69 -1.80 -0.70 3.18
CA ILE A 69 -1.10 0.34 2.41
C ILE A 69 -0.44 1.28 3.41
N TYR A 70 0.87 1.43 3.31
CA TYR A 70 1.65 2.32 4.18
C TYR A 70 2.09 3.53 3.37
N TYR A 71 1.81 4.72 3.88
CA TYR A 71 2.11 5.94 3.14
C TYR A 71 2.53 7.06 4.08
N GLN A 72 3.23 8.05 3.52
CA GLN A 72 3.52 9.31 4.19
C GLN A 72 2.67 10.40 3.56
N PHE A 73 2.32 11.40 4.36
CA PHE A 73 1.50 12.50 3.89
C PHE A 73 2.08 13.81 4.39
N ASP A 74 2.33 14.73 3.46
CA ASP A 74 2.94 16.03 3.78
C ASP A 74 1.95 17.20 3.72
N GLY A 75 0.65 16.91 3.64
CA GLY A 75 -0.39 17.92 3.52
C GLY A 75 -0.85 18.13 2.08
N ASP A 76 -0.06 17.70 1.11
CA ASP A 76 -0.36 17.82 -0.32
C ASP A 76 -0.27 16.47 -1.04
N THR A 77 0.76 15.72 -0.77
CA THR A 77 1.05 14.46 -1.47
C THR A 77 1.02 13.29 -0.50
N ALA A 78 0.27 12.25 -0.86
CA ALA A 78 0.33 10.96 -0.19
C ALA A 78 1.31 10.08 -1.00
N THR A 79 2.40 9.67 -0.37
CA THR A 79 3.41 8.83 -1.00
C THR A 79 3.33 7.43 -0.45
N VAL A 80 2.88 6.50 -1.27
CA VAL A 80 2.75 5.09 -0.89
C VAL A 80 4.13 4.44 -0.91
N ALA A 81 4.57 3.96 0.24
CA ALA A 81 5.89 3.38 0.43
C ALA A 81 5.87 1.85 0.44
N ALA A 82 4.77 1.24 0.82
CA ALA A 82 4.67 -0.21 0.90
C ALA A 82 3.22 -0.66 0.76
N VAL A 83 3.03 -1.83 0.14
CA VAL A 83 1.73 -2.49 0.03
C VAL A 83 1.97 -3.95 0.38
N LEU A 84 1.60 -4.33 1.60
CA LEU A 84 2.00 -5.62 2.16
C LEU A 84 0.80 -6.43 2.62
N ASP A 85 0.91 -7.76 2.49
CA ASP A 85 -0.08 -8.68 3.03
C ASP A 85 -0.15 -8.49 4.55
N ALA A 86 -1.33 -8.13 5.03
CA ALA A 86 -1.53 -7.83 6.45
C ALA A 86 -1.46 -9.08 7.34
N ARG A 87 -1.48 -10.27 6.74
CA ARG A 87 -1.38 -11.53 7.48
C ARG A 87 0.07 -11.93 7.77
N ARG A 88 1.04 -11.21 7.22
CA ARG A 88 2.45 -11.47 7.49
C ARG A 88 2.76 -11.24 8.97
N ASN A 89 3.84 -11.88 9.43
CA ASN A 89 4.35 -11.68 10.78
C ASN A 89 4.56 -10.17 11.05
N PRO A 90 4.00 -9.63 12.14
CA PRO A 90 4.15 -8.19 12.44
C PRO A 90 5.60 -7.71 12.49
N LYS A 91 6.53 -8.53 12.96
CA LYS A 91 7.96 -8.17 12.98
C LYS A 91 8.52 -8.03 11.56
N SER A 92 8.07 -8.90 10.66
CA SER A 92 8.48 -8.84 9.25
C SER A 92 7.94 -7.56 8.60
N ILE A 93 6.68 -7.23 8.86
CA ILE A 93 6.06 -6.01 8.33
C ILE A 93 6.82 -4.78 8.82
N LYS A 94 7.08 -4.70 10.13
CA LYS A 94 7.79 -3.58 10.73
C LYS A 94 9.18 -3.41 10.11
N ARG A 95 9.89 -4.50 9.89
CA ARG A 95 11.22 -4.47 9.30
C ARG A 95 11.17 -3.95 7.86
N VAL A 96 10.23 -4.43 7.06
CA VAL A 96 10.09 -4.01 5.66
C VAL A 96 9.71 -2.53 5.58
N VAL A 97 8.68 -2.12 6.32
CA VAL A 97 8.22 -0.72 6.31
C VAL A 97 9.33 0.20 6.81
N GLY A 98 10.03 -0.20 7.86
CA GLY A 98 11.12 0.60 8.43
C GLY A 98 12.31 0.76 7.51
N SER A 99 12.48 -0.15 6.53
CA SER A 99 13.58 -0.07 5.55
C SER A 99 13.21 0.74 4.32
N ARG A 100 11.93 1.12 4.16
CA ARG A 100 11.49 1.85 2.96
C ARG A 100 11.93 3.30 3.02
N PRO A 101 12.30 3.89 1.88
CA PRO A 101 12.72 5.30 1.84
C PRO A 101 11.61 6.22 2.30
N LYS A 102 12.01 7.25 3.04
CA LYS A 102 11.12 8.36 3.39
C LYS A 102 11.35 9.49 2.42
N ASN A 103 10.30 10.19 2.10
CA ASN A 103 10.41 11.38 1.24
C ASN A 103 10.76 12.61 2.04
#